data_2814916865168e634d51507dffa214f8
#
_entry.id   2814916865168e634d51507dffa214f8
#
_cell.length_a   1.000
_cell.length_b   1.000
_cell.length_c   1.000
_cell.angle_alpha   90.00
_cell.angle_beta   90.00
_cell.angle_gamma   90.00
#
_symmetry.space_group_name_H-M   'P 1'
#
loop_
_entity.id
_entity.type
_entity.pdbx_description
1 polymer ?
#
loop_
_entity_poly.entity_id
_entity_poly.type
_entity_poly.pdbx_seq_one_letter_code
_entity_poly.pdbx_strand_id
1 'polypeptide(L)'
;MVKEILLGDNPLIGVSHLSQEKARAEYEKTLDLEMKTEILKAALEGGATGFTFSTHQSNLELLKYVKTRYPGILENMNYYILTPYAMGYVRRANIYGTVGLVKTVVRDIIFKYPADFIESVITIDVDKLASLFIGLEAKPYIEILPREKIKAILLHEVITELIVAYDLTRLLHKLKRYVENKLEIGFGLETRNMLQLKRFLNRNGIQVDYIMTPMNPLGYQMAPSKEEAEKTIQELREQDVKIIGINILASGAVSIEETCKYLEKFKDYIYAVAYGTSKSYRAKENAMILKNCLS
;
A
#
# COMPACT_ATOMS: atom_id res chain seq x y z
N MET A 1 -5.73 16.44 -13.39
CA MET A 1 -6.90 16.10 -12.53
C MET A 1 -6.65 14.75 -11.86
N VAL A 2 -6.74 14.68 -10.53
CA VAL A 2 -6.59 13.45 -9.75
C VAL A 2 -7.78 12.53 -10.00
N LYS A 3 -7.49 11.25 -10.27
CA LYS A 3 -8.52 10.25 -10.65
C LYS A 3 -9.17 9.59 -9.46
N GLU A 4 -8.41 9.40 -8.37
CA GLU A 4 -8.86 8.62 -7.22
C GLU A 4 -8.47 9.25 -5.89
N ILE A 5 -9.37 9.15 -4.93
CA ILE A 5 -9.16 9.50 -3.53
C ILE A 5 -9.30 8.23 -2.72
N LEU A 6 -8.22 7.86 -2.03
CA LEU A 6 -8.10 6.60 -1.33
C LEU A 6 -8.12 6.81 0.19
N LEU A 7 -8.88 5.98 0.89
CA LEU A 7 -8.70 5.83 2.33
C LEU A 7 -7.50 4.93 2.60
N GLY A 8 -6.62 5.30 3.51
CA GLY A 8 -5.48 4.51 3.96
C GLY A 8 -5.77 3.78 5.28
N ASP A 9 -5.17 2.62 5.48
CA ASP A 9 -5.45 1.71 6.59
C ASP A 9 -4.71 1.99 7.90
N ASN A 10 -3.59 2.71 7.90
CA ASN A 10 -2.73 2.88 9.07
C ASN A 10 -3.50 3.21 10.38
N PRO A 11 -4.44 4.19 10.39
CA PRO A 11 -5.23 4.46 11.59
C PRO A 11 -6.20 3.34 11.97
N LEU A 12 -6.62 2.50 10.99
CA LEU A 12 -7.55 1.39 11.22
C LEU A 12 -6.87 0.15 11.82
N ILE A 13 -5.56 0.05 11.69
CA ILE A 13 -4.75 -1.07 12.25
C ILE A 13 -3.93 -0.64 13.46
N GLY A 14 -4.16 0.59 13.98
CA GLY A 14 -3.48 1.09 15.18
C GLY A 14 -2.02 1.49 14.95
N VAL A 15 -1.64 1.78 13.72
CA VAL A 15 -0.31 2.31 13.38
C VAL A 15 -0.35 3.84 13.47
N SER A 16 0.27 4.40 14.51
CA SER A 16 0.48 5.84 14.65
C SER A 16 1.96 6.14 14.57
N HIS A 17 2.33 7.05 13.70
CA HIS A 17 3.71 7.52 13.56
C HIS A 17 4.09 8.62 14.58
N LEU A 18 3.13 9.10 15.41
CA LEU A 18 3.32 10.26 16.27
C LEU A 18 3.67 9.92 17.73
N SER A 19 3.14 8.84 18.32
CA SER A 19 3.54 8.38 19.66
C SER A 19 3.03 6.96 19.96
N GLN A 20 3.80 6.22 20.79
CA GLN A 20 3.41 4.89 21.25
C GLN A 20 2.20 4.91 22.18
N GLU A 21 1.99 5.99 22.96
CA GLU A 21 0.86 6.12 23.86
C GLU A 21 -0.45 6.34 23.09
N LYS A 22 -0.44 7.20 22.06
CA LYS A 22 -1.59 7.36 21.15
C LYS A 22 -1.87 6.09 20.38
N ALA A 23 -0.83 5.39 19.91
CA ALA A 23 -0.99 4.11 19.23
C ALA A 23 -1.65 3.05 20.14
N ARG A 24 -1.31 3.00 21.45
CA ARG A 24 -1.95 2.08 22.41
C ARG A 24 -3.40 2.44 22.69
N ALA A 25 -3.70 3.71 22.93
CA ALA A 25 -5.06 4.18 23.18
C ALA A 25 -5.98 4.02 21.96
N GLU A 26 -5.44 4.12 20.77
CA GLU A 26 -6.14 3.87 19.51
C GLU A 26 -6.28 2.37 19.23
N TYR A 27 -5.31 1.54 19.63
CA TYR A 27 -5.32 0.09 19.38
C TYR A 27 -6.54 -0.61 19.97
N GLU A 28 -6.95 -0.28 21.20
CA GLU A 28 -8.16 -0.85 21.82
C GLU A 28 -9.43 -0.49 21.04
N LYS A 29 -9.48 0.71 20.44
CA LYS A 29 -10.59 1.14 19.57
C LYS A 29 -10.54 0.49 18.19
N THR A 30 -9.35 0.08 17.71
CA THR A 30 -9.21 -0.59 16.41
C THR A 30 -9.66 -2.04 16.38
N LEU A 31 -10.15 -2.60 17.47
CA LEU A 31 -10.74 -3.93 17.53
C LEU A 31 -12.20 -3.96 17.05
N ASP A 32 -12.88 -2.81 17.03
CA ASP A 32 -14.28 -2.69 16.62
C ASP A 32 -14.42 -2.66 15.08
N LEU A 33 -14.89 -3.76 14.53
CA LEU A 33 -15.11 -3.91 13.08
C LEU A 33 -16.25 -3.03 12.55
N GLU A 34 -17.27 -2.76 13.38
CA GLU A 34 -18.38 -1.88 13.01
C GLU A 34 -17.89 -0.44 12.87
N MET A 35 -17.12 0.05 13.87
CA MET A 35 -16.53 1.39 13.79
C MET A 35 -15.64 1.57 12.55
N LYS A 36 -14.82 0.57 12.21
CA LYS A 36 -14.00 0.61 10.99
C LYS A 36 -14.86 0.61 9.73
N THR A 37 -15.95 -0.15 9.73
CA THR A 37 -16.90 -0.19 8.60
C THR A 37 -17.57 1.16 8.42
N GLU A 38 -17.96 1.83 9.50
CA GLU A 38 -18.51 3.20 9.44
C GLU A 38 -17.50 4.21 8.88
N ILE A 39 -16.20 4.03 9.13
CA ILE A 39 -15.16 4.87 8.53
C ILE A 39 -15.07 4.64 7.01
N LEU A 40 -15.10 3.38 6.54
CA LEU A 40 -15.13 3.06 5.10
C LEU A 40 -16.36 3.65 4.42
N LYS A 41 -17.54 3.48 5.03
CA LYS A 41 -18.81 4.00 4.53
C LYS A 41 -18.79 5.53 4.45
N ALA A 42 -18.36 6.20 5.52
CA ALA A 42 -18.25 7.64 5.56
C ALA A 42 -17.26 8.20 4.51
N ALA A 43 -16.16 7.49 4.27
CA ALA A 43 -15.21 7.84 3.20
C ALA A 43 -15.87 7.77 1.81
N LEU A 44 -16.61 6.69 1.51
CA LEU A 44 -17.40 6.57 0.27
C LEU A 44 -18.42 7.68 0.12
N GLU A 45 -19.20 7.98 1.17
CA GLU A 45 -20.16 9.08 1.17
C GLU A 45 -19.50 10.44 0.93
N GLY A 46 -18.26 10.61 1.37
CA GLY A 46 -17.44 11.80 1.10
C GLY A 46 -16.86 11.86 -0.30
N GLY A 47 -16.98 10.77 -1.07
CA GLY A 47 -16.48 10.70 -2.44
C GLY A 47 -15.11 10.04 -2.57
N ALA A 48 -14.64 9.31 -1.55
CA ALA A 48 -13.49 8.42 -1.72
C ALA A 48 -13.86 7.31 -2.72
N THR A 49 -12.91 6.96 -3.58
CA THR A 49 -13.11 6.00 -4.68
C THR A 49 -12.41 4.67 -4.43
N GLY A 50 -11.57 4.60 -3.39
CA GLY A 50 -10.84 3.37 -3.11
C GLY A 50 -10.26 3.29 -1.71
N PHE A 51 -9.69 2.11 -1.43
CA PHE A 51 -9.04 1.77 -0.17
C PHE A 51 -7.65 1.20 -0.45
N THR A 52 -6.63 1.80 0.15
CA THR A 52 -5.28 1.26 0.14
C THR A 52 -4.93 0.71 1.52
N PHE A 53 -4.42 -0.51 1.54
CA PHE A 53 -4.19 -1.23 2.78
C PHE A 53 -3.04 -2.25 2.68
N SER A 54 -2.40 -2.49 3.82
CA SER A 54 -1.39 -3.51 3.99
C SER A 54 -1.99 -4.89 4.24
N THR A 55 -1.25 -5.97 3.93
CA THR A 55 -1.66 -7.36 4.20
C THR A 55 -1.62 -7.68 5.70
N HIS A 56 -2.25 -6.83 6.52
CA HIS A 56 -2.37 -7.00 7.96
C HIS A 56 -3.63 -7.79 8.31
N GLN A 57 -3.53 -8.72 9.27
CA GLN A 57 -4.64 -9.60 9.70
C GLN A 57 -5.93 -8.81 10.03
N SER A 58 -5.80 -7.65 10.67
CA SER A 58 -6.94 -6.79 11.01
C SER A 58 -7.70 -6.28 9.77
N ASN A 59 -6.99 -6.02 8.66
CA ASN A 59 -7.63 -5.66 7.39
C ASN A 59 -8.38 -6.85 6.78
N LEU A 60 -7.81 -8.05 6.89
CA LEU A 60 -8.48 -9.27 6.44
C LEU A 60 -9.79 -9.52 7.20
N GLU A 61 -9.78 -9.33 8.50
CA GLU A 61 -10.97 -9.47 9.36
C GLU A 61 -12.02 -8.40 9.02
N LEU A 62 -11.60 -7.15 8.84
CA LEU A 62 -12.48 -6.06 8.40
C LEU A 62 -13.13 -6.37 7.06
N LEU A 63 -12.37 -6.76 6.05
CA LEU A 63 -12.91 -7.03 4.71
C LEU A 63 -13.85 -8.24 4.70
N LYS A 64 -13.58 -9.29 5.50
CA LYS A 64 -14.51 -10.41 5.68
C LYS A 64 -15.82 -9.96 6.32
N TYR A 65 -15.74 -9.13 7.35
CA TYR A 65 -16.90 -8.57 8.03
C TYR A 65 -17.73 -7.71 7.07
N VAL A 66 -17.09 -6.80 6.34
CA VAL A 66 -17.76 -5.94 5.34
C VAL A 66 -18.38 -6.77 4.23
N LYS A 67 -17.71 -7.81 3.72
CA LYS A 67 -18.26 -8.72 2.70
C LYS A 67 -19.57 -9.35 3.15
N THR A 68 -19.64 -9.74 4.42
CA THR A 68 -20.80 -10.44 4.97
C THR A 68 -21.96 -9.50 5.29
N ARG A 69 -21.68 -8.31 5.81
CA ARG A 69 -22.68 -7.39 6.34
C ARG A 69 -23.05 -6.26 5.39
N TYR A 70 -22.09 -5.77 4.60
CA TYR A 70 -22.19 -4.56 3.80
C TYR A 70 -21.51 -4.72 2.42
N PRO A 71 -21.86 -5.76 1.63
CA PRO A 71 -21.13 -6.10 0.39
C PRO A 71 -21.04 -4.92 -0.60
N GLY A 72 -22.05 -4.07 -0.64
CA GLY A 72 -22.07 -2.88 -1.50
C GLY A 72 -20.91 -1.91 -1.25
N ILE A 73 -20.30 -1.91 -0.05
CA ILE A 73 -19.09 -1.10 0.18
C ILE A 73 -17.94 -1.63 -0.67
N LEU A 74 -17.77 -2.97 -0.73
CA LEU A 74 -16.69 -3.58 -1.51
C LEU A 74 -16.84 -3.37 -3.01
N GLU A 75 -18.06 -3.34 -3.50
CA GLU A 75 -18.37 -3.14 -4.92
C GLU A 75 -18.14 -1.70 -5.40
N ASN A 76 -18.12 -0.74 -4.47
CA ASN A 76 -17.99 0.67 -4.78
C ASN A 76 -16.61 1.27 -4.50
N MET A 77 -15.63 0.45 -4.11
CA MET A 77 -14.24 0.87 -3.88
C MET A 77 -13.26 0.16 -4.79
N ASN A 78 -12.23 0.87 -5.23
CA ASN A 78 -11.03 0.28 -5.85
C ASN A 78 -10.02 -0.09 -4.77
N TYR A 79 -9.21 -1.14 -4.99
CA TYR A 79 -8.30 -1.68 -3.98
C TYR A 79 -6.85 -1.65 -4.44
N TYR A 80 -5.99 -1.18 -3.53
CA TYR A 80 -4.54 -1.12 -3.69
C TYR A 80 -3.91 -1.88 -2.53
N ILE A 81 -3.39 -3.08 -2.79
CA ILE A 81 -2.90 -4.01 -1.76
C ILE A 81 -1.40 -3.83 -1.59
N LEU A 82 -0.98 -3.41 -0.40
CA LEU A 82 0.42 -3.23 -0.04
C LEU A 82 0.97 -4.50 0.62
N THR A 83 1.98 -5.11 0.05
CA THR A 83 2.50 -6.41 0.48
C THR A 83 4.03 -6.47 0.41
N PRO A 84 4.69 -7.26 1.29
CA PRO A 84 4.16 -7.85 2.52
C PRO A 84 4.00 -6.81 3.62
N TYR A 85 3.22 -7.10 4.66
CA TYR A 85 3.19 -6.27 5.87
C TYR A 85 4.48 -6.46 6.68
N ALA A 86 5.51 -5.73 6.30
CA ALA A 86 6.87 -5.90 6.80
C ALA A 86 7.00 -5.85 8.34
N MET A 87 6.27 -4.95 9.01
CA MET A 87 6.29 -4.82 10.47
C MET A 87 5.77 -6.06 11.21
N GLY A 88 4.84 -6.81 10.61
CA GLY A 88 4.36 -8.08 11.14
C GLY A 88 5.46 -9.12 11.20
N TYR A 89 6.32 -9.17 10.19
CA TYR A 89 7.47 -10.10 10.14
C TYR A 89 8.57 -9.72 11.11
N VAL A 90 8.90 -8.45 11.25
CA VAL A 90 9.84 -7.96 12.26
C VAL A 90 9.35 -8.34 13.67
N ARG A 91 8.07 -8.13 13.96
CA ARG A 91 7.48 -8.51 15.27
C ARG A 91 7.53 -10.02 15.51
N ARG A 92 7.17 -10.84 14.52
CA ARG A 92 7.26 -12.31 14.60
C ARG A 92 8.69 -12.80 14.76
N ALA A 93 9.65 -12.19 14.05
CA ALA A 93 11.07 -12.50 14.20
C ALA A 93 11.58 -12.20 15.62
N ASN A 94 11.11 -11.13 16.24
CA ASN A 94 11.45 -10.79 17.62
C ASN A 94 10.86 -11.77 18.64
N ILE A 95 9.69 -12.36 18.37
CA ILE A 95 9.03 -13.31 19.28
C ILE A 95 9.58 -14.73 19.10
N TYR A 96 9.72 -15.21 17.87
CA TYR A 96 10.02 -16.62 17.54
C TYR A 96 11.46 -16.82 17.06
N GLY A 97 12.25 -15.75 16.96
CA GLY A 97 13.56 -15.73 16.30
C GLY A 97 13.43 -15.85 14.78
N THR A 98 14.49 -15.46 14.08
CA THR A 98 14.54 -15.48 12.60
C THR A 98 14.29 -16.88 12.03
N VAL A 99 14.87 -17.93 12.69
CA VAL A 99 14.69 -19.33 12.27
C VAL A 99 13.24 -19.80 12.45
N GLY A 100 12.58 -19.41 13.54
CA GLY A 100 11.16 -19.72 13.78
C GLY A 100 10.24 -19.06 12.76
N LEU A 101 10.52 -17.81 12.40
CA LEU A 101 9.79 -17.10 11.34
C LEU A 101 9.95 -17.82 10.00
N VAL A 102 11.17 -18.13 9.58
CA VAL A 102 11.45 -18.83 8.31
C VAL A 102 10.72 -20.17 8.27
N LYS A 103 10.79 -20.97 9.34
CA LYS A 103 10.07 -22.26 9.42
C LYS A 103 8.56 -22.08 9.24
N THR A 104 7.96 -21.06 9.82
CA THR A 104 6.51 -20.80 9.69
C THR A 104 6.14 -20.43 8.26
N VAL A 105 6.87 -19.50 7.65
CA VAL A 105 6.64 -19.07 6.27
C VAL A 105 6.82 -20.22 5.29
N VAL A 106 7.90 -21.00 5.44
CA VAL A 106 8.17 -22.18 4.59
C VAL A 106 7.04 -23.20 4.74
N ARG A 107 6.62 -23.50 5.96
CA ARG A 107 5.49 -24.41 6.20
C ARG A 107 4.21 -23.94 5.48
N ASP A 108 3.87 -22.66 5.59
CA ASP A 108 2.67 -22.11 4.98
C ASP A 108 2.73 -22.14 3.44
N ILE A 109 3.92 -21.95 2.86
CA ILE A 109 4.15 -22.10 1.41
C ILE A 109 3.99 -23.57 1.00
N ILE A 110 4.57 -24.54 1.73
CA ILE A 110 4.44 -25.96 1.45
C ILE A 110 2.97 -26.39 1.44
N PHE A 111 2.20 -25.97 2.43
CA PHE A 111 0.78 -26.34 2.51
C PHE A 111 -0.07 -25.76 1.39
N LYS A 112 0.19 -24.51 0.97
CA LYS A 112 -0.63 -23.84 -0.05
C LYS A 112 -0.16 -24.07 -1.50
N TYR A 113 1.14 -24.29 -1.69
CA TYR A 113 1.79 -24.43 -3.00
C TYR A 113 2.81 -25.58 -3.03
N PRO A 114 2.39 -26.84 -2.77
CA PRO A 114 3.34 -27.95 -2.59
C PRO A 114 4.19 -28.22 -3.82
N ALA A 115 3.59 -28.23 -5.02
CA ALA A 115 4.31 -28.50 -6.26
C ALA A 115 5.32 -27.38 -6.60
N ASP A 116 4.89 -26.15 -6.54
CA ASP A 116 5.74 -24.96 -6.80
C ASP A 116 6.88 -24.85 -5.78
N PHE A 117 6.63 -25.23 -4.50
CA PHE A 117 7.65 -25.27 -3.47
C PHE A 117 8.72 -26.32 -3.77
N ILE A 118 8.31 -27.56 -4.08
CA ILE A 118 9.23 -28.65 -4.42
C ILE A 118 10.11 -28.24 -5.62
N GLU A 119 9.51 -27.70 -6.68
CA GLU A 119 10.26 -27.23 -7.84
C GLU A 119 11.25 -26.11 -7.46
N SER A 120 10.84 -25.16 -6.64
CA SER A 120 11.70 -24.05 -6.21
C SER A 120 12.88 -24.50 -5.36
N VAL A 121 12.70 -25.53 -4.52
CA VAL A 121 13.77 -26.12 -3.69
C VAL A 121 14.73 -26.92 -4.55
N ILE A 122 14.21 -27.74 -5.48
CA ILE A 122 15.05 -28.53 -6.40
C ILE A 122 15.91 -27.62 -7.27
N THR A 123 15.35 -26.51 -7.75
CA THR A 123 16.06 -25.55 -8.63
C THR A 123 16.83 -24.49 -7.87
N ILE A 124 16.72 -24.44 -6.52
CA ILE A 124 17.25 -23.36 -5.67
C ILE A 124 16.81 -21.97 -6.18
N ASP A 125 15.56 -21.86 -6.65
CA ASP A 125 15.02 -20.62 -7.18
C ASP A 125 14.41 -19.74 -6.06
N VAL A 126 15.28 -18.94 -5.42
CA VAL A 126 14.89 -17.98 -4.36
C VAL A 126 13.85 -16.96 -4.87
N ASP A 127 13.95 -16.55 -6.13
CA ASP A 127 13.04 -15.56 -6.71
C ASP A 127 11.63 -16.17 -6.89
N LYS A 128 11.54 -17.48 -7.18
CA LYS A 128 10.26 -18.20 -7.24
C LYS A 128 9.64 -18.28 -5.84
N LEU A 129 10.43 -18.59 -4.82
CA LEU A 129 9.97 -18.59 -3.42
C LEU A 129 9.46 -17.21 -2.98
N ALA A 130 10.14 -16.12 -3.36
CA ALA A 130 9.68 -14.77 -3.08
C ALA A 130 8.35 -14.44 -3.78
N SER A 131 8.17 -14.89 -5.03
CA SER A 131 6.91 -14.73 -5.77
C SER A 131 5.76 -15.50 -5.11
N LEU A 132 6.01 -16.74 -4.66
CA LEU A 132 5.02 -17.52 -3.92
C LEU A 132 4.66 -16.86 -2.58
N PHE A 133 5.63 -16.23 -1.92
CA PHE A 133 5.40 -15.50 -0.69
C PHE A 133 4.47 -14.31 -0.90
N ILE A 134 4.67 -13.50 -1.96
CA ILE A 134 3.76 -12.41 -2.31
C ILE A 134 2.35 -12.96 -2.61
N GLY A 135 2.26 -14.07 -3.34
CA GLY A 135 0.98 -14.73 -3.59
C GLY A 135 0.29 -15.19 -2.31
N LEU A 136 1.03 -15.78 -1.37
CA LEU A 136 0.53 -16.22 -0.09
C LEU A 136 -0.08 -15.07 0.72
N GLU A 137 0.60 -13.94 0.75
CA GLU A 137 0.17 -12.72 1.45
C GLU A 137 -1.07 -12.09 0.82
N ALA A 138 -1.10 -11.96 -0.51
CA ALA A 138 -2.18 -11.27 -1.21
C ALA A 138 -3.44 -12.15 -1.43
N LYS A 139 -3.29 -13.47 -1.57
CA LYS A 139 -4.37 -14.40 -1.93
C LYS A 139 -5.62 -14.29 -1.04
N PRO A 140 -5.54 -14.23 0.30
CA PRO A 140 -6.73 -14.12 1.14
C PRO A 140 -7.57 -12.88 0.85
N TYR A 141 -6.95 -11.79 0.42
CA TYR A 141 -7.62 -10.54 0.06
C TYR A 141 -8.23 -10.61 -1.34
N ILE A 142 -7.49 -11.20 -2.29
CA ILE A 142 -7.98 -11.42 -3.66
C ILE A 142 -9.25 -12.27 -3.68
N GLU A 143 -9.37 -13.27 -2.79
CA GLU A 143 -10.54 -14.14 -2.68
C GLU A 143 -11.77 -13.44 -2.05
N ILE A 144 -11.56 -12.36 -1.31
CA ILE A 144 -12.63 -11.62 -0.66
C ILE A 144 -13.16 -10.50 -1.55
N LEU A 145 -12.26 -9.77 -2.20
CA LEU A 145 -12.56 -8.55 -2.95
C LEU A 145 -13.10 -8.85 -4.35
N PRO A 146 -13.97 -7.98 -4.91
CA PRO A 146 -14.36 -8.05 -6.31
C PRO A 146 -13.11 -7.91 -7.20
N ARG A 147 -12.89 -8.86 -8.08
CA ARG A 147 -11.65 -8.99 -8.85
C ARG A 147 -11.35 -7.75 -9.69
N GLU A 148 -12.33 -7.21 -10.36
CA GLU A 148 -12.25 -6.03 -11.23
C GLU A 148 -11.97 -4.72 -10.46
N LYS A 149 -12.16 -4.76 -9.14
CA LYS A 149 -11.88 -3.64 -8.24
C LYS A 149 -10.45 -3.64 -7.70
N ILE A 150 -9.72 -4.75 -7.81
CA ILE A 150 -8.32 -4.82 -7.40
C ILE A 150 -7.46 -4.20 -8.49
N LYS A 151 -6.94 -2.99 -8.24
CA LYS A 151 -6.19 -2.21 -9.23
C LYS A 151 -4.70 -2.52 -9.23
N ALA A 152 -4.13 -2.73 -8.05
CA ALA A 152 -2.71 -3.01 -7.93
C ALA A 152 -2.34 -3.83 -6.69
N ILE A 153 -1.28 -4.61 -6.82
CA ILE A 153 -0.46 -5.10 -5.71
C ILE A 153 0.83 -4.28 -5.73
N LEU A 154 1.11 -3.60 -4.61
CA LEU A 154 2.29 -2.76 -4.44
C LEU A 154 3.27 -3.44 -3.48
N LEU A 155 4.56 -3.43 -3.83
CA LEU A 155 5.59 -3.84 -2.89
C LEU A 155 5.80 -2.73 -1.84
N HIS A 156 5.77 -3.13 -0.58
CA HIS A 156 6.01 -2.24 0.57
C HIS A 156 7.40 -1.59 0.47
N GLU A 157 7.52 -0.34 0.92
CA GLU A 157 8.74 0.47 0.86
C GLU A 157 10.02 -0.28 1.31
N VAL A 158 9.95 -1.05 2.39
CA VAL A 158 11.11 -1.81 2.90
C VAL A 158 11.65 -2.79 1.86
N ILE A 159 10.78 -3.48 1.15
CA ILE A 159 11.20 -4.42 0.10
C ILE A 159 11.71 -3.67 -1.13
N THR A 160 11.02 -2.61 -1.53
CA THR A 160 11.43 -1.76 -2.65
C THR A 160 12.82 -1.17 -2.42
N GLU A 161 13.07 -0.57 -1.24
CA GLU A 161 14.35 0.03 -0.89
C GLU A 161 15.49 -1.02 -0.83
N LEU A 162 15.21 -2.24 -0.34
CA LEU A 162 16.18 -3.34 -0.36
C LEU A 162 16.50 -3.76 -1.80
N ILE A 163 15.50 -3.89 -2.68
CA ILE A 163 15.69 -4.22 -4.09
C ILE A 163 16.58 -3.16 -4.77
N VAL A 164 16.31 -1.89 -4.52
CA VAL A 164 17.08 -0.77 -5.09
C VAL A 164 18.50 -0.74 -4.53
N ALA A 165 18.67 -0.89 -3.21
CA ALA A 165 19.95 -0.81 -2.54
C ALA A 165 20.93 -1.95 -2.92
N TYR A 166 20.40 -3.15 -3.12
CA TYR A 166 21.20 -4.35 -3.45
C TYR A 166 21.16 -4.71 -4.94
N ASP A 167 20.56 -3.86 -5.79
CA ASP A 167 20.43 -4.05 -7.25
C ASP A 167 19.77 -5.41 -7.62
N LEU A 168 18.73 -5.79 -6.90
CA LEU A 168 18.04 -7.07 -7.07
C LEU A 168 17.07 -7.03 -8.29
N THR A 169 17.58 -6.60 -9.43
CA THR A 169 16.83 -6.39 -10.68
C THR A 169 16.09 -7.66 -11.12
N ARG A 170 16.76 -8.83 -11.05
CA ARG A 170 16.17 -10.12 -11.43
C ARG A 170 14.97 -10.47 -10.54
N LEU A 171 15.09 -10.26 -9.23
CA LEU A 171 14.00 -10.47 -8.28
C LEU A 171 12.79 -9.58 -8.63
N LEU A 172 13.01 -8.29 -8.86
CA LEU A 172 11.93 -7.37 -9.22
C LEU A 172 11.19 -7.80 -10.49
N HIS A 173 11.91 -8.21 -11.54
CA HIS A 173 11.30 -8.73 -12.77
C HIS A 173 10.43 -9.97 -12.52
N LYS A 174 10.85 -10.87 -11.63
CA LYS A 174 10.08 -12.08 -11.31
C LYS A 174 8.83 -11.75 -10.50
N LEU A 175 8.95 -10.87 -9.49
CA LEU A 175 7.79 -10.40 -8.70
C LEU A 175 6.78 -9.69 -9.59
N LYS A 176 7.22 -8.77 -10.44
CA LYS A 176 6.37 -8.07 -11.42
C LYS A 176 5.63 -9.07 -12.31
N ARG A 177 6.35 -9.98 -12.97
CA ARG A 177 5.73 -10.99 -13.84
C ARG A 177 4.75 -11.91 -13.11
N TYR A 178 5.03 -12.24 -11.86
CA TYR A 178 4.11 -13.04 -11.07
C TYR A 178 2.79 -12.31 -10.82
N VAL A 179 2.84 -11.03 -10.43
CA VAL A 179 1.66 -10.23 -10.16
C VAL A 179 0.86 -9.98 -11.45
N GLU A 180 1.54 -9.54 -12.52
CA GLU A 180 0.87 -9.18 -13.78
C GLU A 180 0.36 -10.39 -14.55
N ASN A 181 1.17 -11.46 -14.70
CA ASN A 181 0.82 -12.57 -15.59
C ASN A 181 0.11 -13.71 -14.86
N LYS A 182 0.43 -13.98 -13.58
CA LYS A 182 -0.21 -15.07 -12.83
C LYS A 182 -1.37 -14.63 -11.98
N LEU A 183 -1.28 -13.42 -11.40
CA LEU A 183 -2.39 -12.85 -10.64
C LEU A 183 -3.26 -11.91 -11.50
N GLU A 184 -2.81 -11.48 -12.68
CA GLU A 184 -3.52 -10.58 -13.60
C GLU A 184 -3.98 -9.28 -12.91
N ILE A 185 -3.10 -8.69 -12.10
CA ILE A 185 -3.31 -7.46 -11.33
C ILE A 185 -2.18 -6.49 -11.67
N GLY A 186 -2.45 -5.19 -11.67
CA GLY A 186 -1.43 -4.16 -11.86
C GLY A 186 -0.33 -4.24 -10.80
N PHE A 187 0.92 -3.93 -11.19
CA PHE A 187 2.06 -3.99 -10.30
C PHE A 187 2.56 -2.60 -9.93
N GLY A 188 2.90 -2.43 -8.65
CA GLY A 188 3.42 -1.15 -8.18
C GLY A 188 4.49 -1.29 -7.09
N LEU A 189 5.12 -0.15 -6.79
CA LEU A 189 6.18 -0.03 -5.80
C LEU A 189 5.87 1.12 -4.85
N GLU A 190 6.02 0.90 -3.55
CA GLU A 190 6.04 1.99 -2.58
C GLU A 190 7.49 2.38 -2.30
N THR A 191 7.78 3.68 -2.24
CA THR A 191 9.11 4.20 -1.91
C THR A 191 9.03 5.52 -1.18
N ARG A 192 10.00 5.79 -0.32
CA ARG A 192 10.26 7.13 0.22
C ARG A 192 11.30 7.90 -0.58
N ASN A 193 12.09 7.21 -1.41
CA ASN A 193 13.14 7.81 -2.21
C ASN A 193 12.87 7.70 -3.71
N MET A 194 11.99 8.58 -4.19
CA MET A 194 11.56 8.64 -5.59
C MET A 194 12.73 8.76 -6.57
N LEU A 195 13.72 9.58 -6.24
CA LEU A 195 14.87 9.81 -7.12
C LEU A 195 15.70 8.53 -7.32
N GLN A 196 15.98 7.80 -6.23
CA GLN A 196 16.73 6.54 -6.32
C GLN A 196 15.94 5.46 -7.05
N LEU A 197 14.64 5.34 -6.76
CA LEU A 197 13.77 4.40 -7.46
C LEU A 197 13.73 4.70 -8.96
N LYS A 198 13.49 5.95 -9.38
CA LYS A 198 13.48 6.35 -10.78
C LYS A 198 14.81 6.01 -11.47
N ARG A 199 15.95 6.33 -10.84
CA ARG A 199 17.28 6.01 -11.40
C ARG A 199 17.45 4.50 -11.59
N PHE A 200 17.03 3.71 -10.60
CA PHE A 200 17.10 2.25 -10.68
C PHE A 200 16.22 1.70 -11.81
N LEU A 201 14.96 2.13 -11.89
CA LEU A 201 14.01 1.69 -12.92
C LEU A 201 14.52 2.03 -14.32
N ASN A 202 14.97 3.28 -14.53
CA ASN A 202 15.48 3.74 -15.83
C ASN A 202 16.76 2.99 -16.25
N ARG A 203 17.71 2.80 -15.32
CA ARG A 203 18.96 2.06 -15.60
C ARG A 203 18.69 0.62 -16.03
N ASN A 204 17.67 -0.01 -15.47
CA ASN A 204 17.35 -1.41 -15.71
C ASN A 204 16.21 -1.61 -16.74
N GLY A 205 15.69 -0.54 -17.35
CA GLY A 205 14.61 -0.61 -18.34
C GLY A 205 13.30 -1.20 -17.78
N ILE A 206 13.01 -0.99 -16.49
CA ILE A 206 11.83 -1.54 -15.81
C ILE A 206 10.72 -0.50 -15.79
N GLN A 207 9.56 -0.87 -16.30
CA GLN A 207 8.33 -0.10 -16.18
C GLN A 207 7.41 -0.72 -15.13
N VAL A 208 6.70 0.12 -14.36
CA VAL A 208 5.69 -0.29 -13.38
C VAL A 208 4.43 0.53 -13.56
N ASP A 209 3.27 -0.03 -13.21
CA ASP A 209 1.99 0.67 -13.41
C ASP A 209 1.78 1.77 -12.36
N TYR A 210 2.26 1.53 -11.13
CA TYR A 210 2.03 2.43 -10.00
C TYR A 210 3.29 2.67 -9.19
N ILE A 211 3.48 3.91 -8.73
CA ILE A 211 4.44 4.24 -7.68
C ILE A 211 3.70 4.99 -6.57
N MET A 212 3.83 4.48 -5.34
CA MET A 212 3.27 5.09 -4.14
C MET A 212 4.38 5.78 -3.36
N THR A 213 4.19 7.07 -3.01
CA THR A 213 5.25 7.86 -2.37
C THR A 213 4.67 8.97 -1.48
N PRO A 214 5.36 9.37 -0.40
CA PRO A 214 4.95 10.52 0.42
C PRO A 214 4.89 11.81 -0.39
N MET A 215 3.83 12.60 -0.17
CA MET A 215 3.63 13.91 -0.77
C MET A 215 2.98 14.86 0.23
N ASN A 216 3.73 15.76 0.83
CA ASN A 216 3.20 16.73 1.79
C ASN A 216 4.02 18.01 1.82
N PRO A 217 3.45 19.15 2.27
CA PRO A 217 4.12 20.44 2.24
C PRO A 217 5.36 20.53 3.15
N LEU A 218 5.48 19.65 4.16
CA LEU A 218 6.61 19.63 5.08
C LEU A 218 7.82 18.83 4.58
N GLY A 219 7.67 18.06 3.47
CA GLY A 219 8.70 17.13 3.03
C GLY A 219 8.88 15.91 3.94
N TYR A 220 7.89 15.65 4.81
CA TYR A 220 7.95 14.53 5.75
C TYR A 220 8.02 13.19 5.01
N GLN A 221 9.09 12.43 5.27
CA GLN A 221 9.41 11.17 4.61
C GLN A 221 9.64 11.27 3.09
N MET A 222 9.90 12.45 2.55
CA MET A 222 10.23 12.67 1.15
C MET A 222 11.75 12.72 0.98
N ALA A 223 12.35 11.62 0.61
CA ALA A 223 13.80 11.50 0.42
C ALA A 223 14.19 11.63 -1.07
N PRO A 224 15.41 12.16 -1.37
CA PRO A 224 16.43 12.68 -0.45
C PRO A 224 16.08 14.07 0.11
N SER A 225 15.22 14.82 -0.55
CA SER A 225 14.61 16.07 -0.11
C SER A 225 13.24 16.24 -0.75
N LYS A 226 12.45 17.17 -0.24
CA LYS A 226 11.14 17.53 -0.79
C LYS A 226 11.26 17.96 -2.25
N GLU A 227 12.18 18.87 -2.52
CA GLU A 227 12.40 19.47 -3.85
C GLU A 227 12.78 18.40 -4.89
N GLU A 228 13.68 17.50 -4.54
CA GLU A 228 14.09 16.40 -5.43
C GLU A 228 12.95 15.40 -5.65
N ALA A 229 12.14 15.10 -4.64
CA ALA A 229 10.99 14.23 -4.79
C ALA A 229 9.92 14.86 -5.69
N GLU A 230 9.58 16.15 -5.47
CA GLU A 230 8.63 16.90 -6.29
C GLU A 230 9.06 16.97 -7.76
N LYS A 231 10.33 17.32 -8.00
CA LYS A 231 10.91 17.34 -9.35
C LYS A 231 10.84 15.96 -10.01
N THR A 232 11.18 14.91 -9.27
CA THR A 232 11.15 13.53 -9.80
C THR A 232 9.73 13.11 -10.18
N ILE A 233 8.71 13.47 -9.39
CA ILE A 233 7.30 13.21 -9.69
C ILE A 233 6.88 13.90 -10.99
N GLN A 234 7.28 15.15 -11.19
CA GLN A 234 6.98 15.89 -12.42
C GLN A 234 7.64 15.25 -13.66
N GLU A 235 8.89 14.80 -13.52
CA GLU A 235 9.64 14.14 -14.60
C GLU A 235 9.07 12.76 -14.98
N LEU A 236 8.37 12.07 -14.07
CA LEU A 236 7.74 10.76 -14.33
C LEU A 236 6.44 10.86 -15.13
N ARG A 237 5.88 12.06 -15.33
CA ARG A 237 4.67 12.26 -16.15
C ARG A 237 4.77 11.66 -17.55
N GLU A 238 5.96 11.68 -18.14
CA GLU A 238 6.21 11.20 -19.52
C GLU A 238 6.31 9.66 -19.59
N GLN A 239 6.34 8.95 -18.47
CA GLN A 239 6.59 7.50 -18.39
C GLN A 239 5.32 6.66 -18.22
N ASP A 240 4.13 7.25 -18.32
CA ASP A 240 2.81 6.57 -18.15
C ASP A 240 2.65 5.82 -16.81
N VAL A 241 3.43 6.21 -15.77
CA VAL A 241 3.34 5.65 -14.44
C VAL A 241 2.34 6.43 -13.58
N LYS A 242 1.46 5.72 -12.87
CA LYS A 242 0.45 6.30 -12.00
C LYS A 242 1.02 6.56 -10.61
N ILE A 243 1.18 7.82 -10.26
CA ILE A 243 1.69 8.22 -8.93
C ILE A 243 0.55 8.28 -7.91
N ILE A 244 0.72 7.62 -6.77
CA ILE A 244 -0.19 7.66 -5.62
C ILE A 244 0.52 8.41 -4.49
N GLY A 245 0.01 9.61 -4.17
CA GLY A 245 0.52 10.41 -3.05
C GLY A 245 0.00 9.90 -1.71
N ILE A 246 0.90 9.56 -0.80
CA ILE A 246 0.59 9.14 0.58
C ILE A 246 1.18 10.09 1.61
N ASN A 247 0.89 9.88 2.89
CA ASN A 247 1.33 10.74 3.99
C ASN A 247 1.03 12.23 3.76
N ILE A 248 -0.02 12.52 3.01
CA ILE A 248 -0.38 13.88 2.57
C ILE A 248 -0.63 14.86 3.72
N LEU A 249 -1.04 14.35 4.88
CA LEU A 249 -1.26 15.12 6.10
C LEU A 249 -0.03 15.13 7.03
N ALA A 250 1.13 14.62 6.58
CA ALA A 250 2.37 14.52 7.38
C ALA A 250 2.10 13.98 8.80
N SER A 251 1.40 12.83 8.89
CA SER A 251 0.96 12.21 10.16
C SER A 251 0.07 13.11 11.05
N GLY A 252 -0.67 14.03 10.44
CA GLY A 252 -1.57 14.97 11.13
C GLY A 252 -0.90 16.28 11.56
N ALA A 253 0.33 16.54 11.12
CA ALA A 253 1.03 17.80 11.34
C ALA A 253 0.58 18.93 10.40
N VAL A 254 -0.15 18.58 9.33
CA VAL A 254 -0.66 19.51 8.30
C VAL A 254 -2.17 19.42 8.25
N SER A 255 -2.85 20.56 8.11
CA SER A 255 -4.29 20.61 7.89
C SER A 255 -4.68 20.11 6.48
N ILE A 256 -5.94 19.74 6.31
CA ILE A 256 -6.42 19.30 4.99
C ILE A 256 -6.43 20.44 3.97
N GLU A 257 -6.67 21.66 4.40
CA GLU A 257 -6.67 22.86 3.56
C GLU A 257 -5.27 23.21 3.05
N GLU A 258 -4.25 23.13 3.93
CA GLU A 258 -2.84 23.30 3.53
C GLU A 258 -2.38 22.20 2.59
N THR A 259 -2.82 20.95 2.86
CA THR A 259 -2.58 19.80 1.99
C THR A 259 -3.18 20.02 0.61
N CYS A 260 -4.41 20.50 0.51
CA CYS A 260 -5.05 20.84 -0.76
C CYS A 260 -4.26 21.87 -1.56
N LYS A 261 -3.91 22.99 -0.94
CA LYS A 261 -3.10 24.06 -1.59
C LYS A 261 -1.75 23.52 -2.11
N TYR A 262 -1.18 22.57 -1.42
CA TYR A 262 0.05 21.92 -1.83
C TYR A 262 -0.18 20.97 -3.02
N LEU A 263 -1.14 20.04 -2.91
CA LEU A 263 -1.42 19.01 -3.90
C LEU A 263 -1.99 19.58 -5.21
N GLU A 264 -2.69 20.69 -5.16
CA GLU A 264 -3.21 21.40 -6.35
C GLU A 264 -2.11 21.74 -7.35
N LYS A 265 -0.89 22.01 -6.88
CA LYS A 265 0.28 22.26 -7.73
C LYS A 265 0.73 21.02 -8.52
N PHE A 266 0.33 19.83 -8.06
CA PHE A 266 0.75 18.53 -8.60
C PHE A 266 -0.40 17.72 -9.18
N LYS A 267 -1.62 18.26 -9.23
CA LYS A 267 -2.82 17.51 -9.66
C LYS A 267 -2.73 16.88 -11.06
N ASP A 268 -1.90 17.44 -11.93
CA ASP A 268 -1.70 16.91 -13.27
C ASP A 268 -0.58 15.85 -13.35
N TYR A 269 0.16 15.64 -12.26
CA TYR A 269 1.28 14.69 -12.16
C TYR A 269 0.94 13.47 -11.31
N ILE A 270 -0.12 13.53 -10.51
CA ILE A 270 -0.54 12.46 -9.61
C ILE A 270 -1.85 11.85 -10.07
N TYR A 271 -1.92 10.52 -9.95
CA TYR A 271 -3.11 9.75 -10.29
C TYR A 271 -4.09 9.67 -9.13
N ALA A 272 -3.59 9.41 -7.93
CA ALA A 272 -4.40 9.26 -6.72
C ALA A 272 -3.72 9.87 -5.50
N VAL A 273 -4.51 10.16 -4.47
CA VAL A 273 -4.04 10.55 -3.14
C VAL A 273 -4.67 9.67 -2.08
N ALA A 274 -3.89 9.30 -1.05
CA ALA A 274 -4.38 8.53 0.08
C ALA A 274 -4.27 9.33 1.38
N TYR A 275 -5.37 9.34 2.13
CA TYR A 275 -5.46 9.95 3.45
C TYR A 275 -5.90 8.92 4.50
N GLY A 276 -5.47 9.07 5.74
CA GLY A 276 -5.84 8.19 6.84
C GLY A 276 -6.55 8.95 7.96
N THR A 277 -7.53 8.30 8.58
CA THR A 277 -8.21 8.80 9.78
C THR A 277 -8.83 7.66 10.58
N SER A 278 -8.93 7.84 11.90
CA SER A 278 -9.63 6.93 12.82
C SER A 278 -11.05 7.40 13.17
N LYS A 279 -11.57 8.44 12.48
CA LYS A 279 -12.88 9.05 12.80
C LYS A 279 -13.75 9.12 11.54
N SER A 280 -14.98 8.58 11.60
CA SER A 280 -15.91 8.53 10.47
C SER A 280 -16.24 9.91 9.90
N TYR A 281 -16.53 10.91 10.75
CA TYR A 281 -16.82 12.27 10.27
C TYR A 281 -15.65 12.87 9.49
N ARG A 282 -14.39 12.68 9.96
CA ARG A 282 -13.19 13.13 9.23
C ARG A 282 -12.97 12.33 7.94
N ALA A 283 -13.36 11.06 7.91
CA ALA A 283 -13.27 10.26 6.69
C ALA A 283 -14.12 10.87 5.57
N LYS A 284 -15.34 11.27 5.91
CA LYS A 284 -16.24 11.95 4.98
C LYS A 284 -15.74 13.34 4.58
N GLU A 285 -15.44 14.17 5.57
CA GLU A 285 -15.02 15.56 5.37
C GLU A 285 -13.73 15.66 4.52
N ASN A 286 -12.70 14.90 4.89
CA ASN A 286 -11.43 14.90 4.15
C ASN A 286 -11.60 14.43 2.70
N ALA A 287 -12.40 13.38 2.46
CA ALA A 287 -12.69 12.93 1.11
C ALA A 287 -13.39 14.02 0.28
N MET A 288 -14.40 14.69 0.84
CA MET A 288 -15.11 15.78 0.17
C MET A 288 -14.18 16.94 -0.18
N ILE A 289 -13.34 17.37 0.77
CA ILE A 289 -12.40 18.48 0.56
C ILE A 289 -11.37 18.10 -0.52
N LEU A 290 -10.75 16.92 -0.44
CA LEU A 290 -9.79 16.45 -1.44
C LEU A 290 -10.43 16.32 -2.83
N LYS A 291 -11.65 15.81 -2.92
CA LYS A 291 -12.39 15.71 -4.19
C LYS A 291 -12.59 17.08 -4.81
N ASN A 292 -13.02 18.05 -4.01
CA ASN A 292 -13.31 19.40 -4.51
C ASN A 292 -12.06 20.15 -4.94
N CYS A 293 -10.96 20.02 -4.22
CA CYS A 293 -9.74 20.76 -4.54
C CYS A 293 -8.89 20.12 -5.66
N LEU A 294 -9.05 18.83 -5.91
CA LEU A 294 -8.22 18.10 -6.88
C LEU A 294 -8.96 17.71 -8.17
N SER A 295 -10.21 18.09 -8.28
CA SER A 295 -11.05 17.91 -9.49
C SER A 295 -10.53 18.69 -10.69
#